data_9e6baf5b109f9cf4347bfc7b85f1a43a
#
_entry.id   9e6baf5b109f9cf4347bfc7b85f1a43a
#
_cell.length_a   1.000
_cell.length_b   1.000
_cell.length_c   1.000
_cell.angle_alpha   90.00
_cell.angle_beta   90.00
_cell.angle_gamma   90.00
#
_symmetry.space_group_name_H-M   'P 1'
#
loop_
_entity.id
_entity.type
_entity.pdbx_description
1 polymer ?
#
loop_
_entity_poly.entity_id
_entity_poly.type
_entity_poly.pdbx_seq_one_letter_code
_entity_poly.pdbx_strand_id
1 'polypeptide(L)'
;MSRIFWDTNLFIYLLEENPKFSKPVMELRRKMIERKDELVTSTMTLAEIQVVPRRAGDLELAVHYRDTIQRVSRVVSFDGAAADKFAELRVNPAIQPADAIQLSCAAAAGVTIFITNDLRLTRLRIPGIDFVTTMDRLPF
;
A
#
# COMPACT_ATOMS: atom_id res chain seq x y z
N MET A 1 6.33 13.28 -11.52
CA MET A 1 6.70 12.99 -10.12
C MET A 1 5.46 13.02 -9.25
N SER A 2 5.14 11.92 -8.62
CA SER A 2 3.94 11.76 -7.78
C SER A 2 4.28 10.97 -6.52
N ARG A 3 3.36 11.01 -5.54
CA ARG A 3 3.39 10.11 -4.39
C ARG A 3 2.43 8.97 -4.67
N ILE A 4 2.94 7.77 -4.68
CA ILE A 4 2.17 6.58 -5.03
C ILE A 4 2.19 5.61 -3.86
N PHE A 5 1.03 5.29 -3.33
CA PHE A 5 0.88 4.36 -2.21
C PHE A 5 0.63 2.95 -2.75
N TRP A 6 1.39 1.99 -2.23
CA TRP A 6 1.17 0.57 -2.49
C TRP A 6 0.47 -0.08 -1.32
N ASP A 7 -0.66 -0.72 -1.60
CA ASP A 7 -1.31 -1.62 -0.66
C ASP A 7 -0.41 -2.85 -0.41
N THR A 8 -0.61 -3.53 0.70
CA THR A 8 0.22 -4.66 1.13
C THR A 8 0.38 -5.73 0.05
N ASN A 9 -0.67 -6.03 -0.70
CA ASN A 9 -0.64 -7.10 -1.70
C ASN A 9 0.44 -6.91 -2.78
N LEU A 10 0.76 -5.66 -3.16
CA LEU A 10 1.82 -5.41 -4.13
C LEU A 10 3.19 -5.85 -3.59
N PHE A 11 3.46 -5.56 -2.33
CA PHE A 11 4.70 -5.99 -1.67
C PHE A 11 4.76 -7.52 -1.54
N ILE A 12 3.64 -8.16 -1.21
CA ILE A 12 3.55 -9.63 -1.14
C ILE A 12 3.91 -10.24 -2.49
N TYR A 13 3.34 -9.74 -3.58
CA TYR A 13 3.64 -10.24 -4.93
C TYR A 13 5.13 -10.15 -5.27
N LEU A 14 5.75 -9.03 -4.91
CA LEU A 14 7.15 -8.80 -5.20
C LEU A 14 8.07 -9.68 -4.34
N LEU A 15 7.85 -9.68 -3.02
CA LEU A 15 8.73 -10.34 -2.06
C LEU A 15 8.57 -11.87 -2.07
N GLU A 16 7.38 -12.36 -2.33
CA GLU A 16 7.09 -13.81 -2.44
C GLU A 16 7.23 -14.33 -3.88
N GLU A 17 7.69 -13.49 -4.80
CA GLU A 17 7.90 -13.87 -6.21
C GLU A 17 6.67 -14.50 -6.85
N ASN A 18 5.49 -13.89 -6.68
CA ASN A 18 4.24 -14.39 -7.23
C ASN A 18 4.37 -14.61 -8.74
N PRO A 19 4.06 -15.81 -9.26
CA PRO A 19 4.28 -16.14 -10.67
C PRO A 19 3.44 -15.30 -11.64
N LYS A 20 2.30 -14.76 -11.18
CA LYS A 20 1.42 -13.94 -12.01
C LYS A 20 1.70 -12.44 -11.89
N PHE A 21 2.02 -11.96 -10.69
CA PHE A 21 2.05 -10.53 -10.40
C PHE A 21 3.44 -9.95 -10.11
N SER A 22 4.47 -10.78 -9.86
CA SER A 22 5.78 -10.23 -9.51
C SER A 22 6.40 -9.41 -10.65
N LYS A 23 6.32 -9.87 -11.88
CA LYS A 23 6.84 -9.12 -13.04
C LYS A 23 6.11 -7.79 -13.26
N PRO A 24 4.76 -7.73 -13.25
CA PRO A 24 4.05 -6.45 -13.32
C PRO A 24 4.44 -5.48 -12.21
N VAL A 25 4.61 -5.95 -10.98
CA VAL A 25 5.03 -5.08 -9.86
C VAL A 25 6.45 -4.57 -10.06
N MET A 26 7.37 -5.41 -10.51
CA MET A 26 8.75 -5.00 -10.82
C MET A 26 8.76 -3.93 -11.91
N GLU A 27 7.99 -4.11 -12.97
CA GLU A 27 7.87 -3.15 -14.05
C GLU A 27 7.26 -1.83 -13.57
N LEU A 28 6.25 -1.88 -12.71
CA LEU A 28 5.68 -0.70 -12.08
C LEU A 28 6.75 0.06 -11.29
N ARG A 29 7.52 -0.66 -10.47
CA ARG A 29 8.58 -0.03 -9.67
C ARG A 29 9.63 0.63 -10.56
N ARG A 30 10.04 -0.04 -11.65
CA ARG A 30 10.97 0.52 -12.62
C ARG A 30 10.47 1.84 -13.20
N LYS A 31 9.21 1.86 -13.63
CA LYS A 31 8.56 3.08 -14.15
C LYS A 31 8.53 4.19 -13.10
N MET A 32 8.19 3.87 -11.86
CA MET A 32 8.16 4.85 -10.78
C MET A 32 9.54 5.48 -10.55
N ILE A 33 10.60 4.67 -10.58
CA ILE A 33 11.97 5.16 -10.43
C ILE A 33 12.33 6.10 -11.58
N GLU A 34 12.04 5.72 -12.82
CA GLU A 34 12.30 6.57 -13.98
C GLU A 34 11.54 7.90 -13.91
N ARG A 35 10.31 7.87 -13.45
CA ARG A 35 9.46 9.06 -13.28
C ARG A 35 9.81 9.87 -12.03
N LYS A 36 10.67 9.34 -11.17
CA LYS A 36 11.01 9.91 -9.87
C LYS A 36 9.80 10.02 -8.93
N ASP A 37 8.91 9.05 -9.00
CA ASP A 37 7.77 8.95 -8.10
C ASP A 37 8.22 8.44 -6.72
N GLU A 38 7.60 8.97 -5.66
CA GLU A 38 7.84 8.51 -4.30
C GLU A 38 6.95 7.31 -4.00
N LEU A 39 7.56 6.22 -3.55
CA LEU A 39 6.82 5.05 -3.07
C LEU A 39 6.46 5.25 -1.60
N VAL A 40 5.18 5.20 -1.29
CA VAL A 40 4.63 5.39 0.06
C VAL A 40 3.86 4.14 0.47
N THR A 41 3.95 3.77 1.73
CA THR A 41 3.10 2.76 2.34
C THR A 41 2.89 3.09 3.81
N SER A 42 2.21 2.23 4.56
CA SER A 42 1.93 2.48 5.98
C SER A 42 2.53 1.42 6.88
N THR A 43 2.55 1.71 8.19
CA THR A 43 2.94 0.73 9.21
C THR A 43 2.03 -0.49 9.22
N MET A 44 0.77 -0.39 8.75
CA MET A 44 -0.11 -1.55 8.58
C MET A 44 0.50 -2.54 7.58
N THR A 45 1.12 -2.07 6.51
CA THR A 45 1.83 -2.93 5.56
C THR A 45 2.97 -3.68 6.24
N LEU A 46 3.75 -3.00 7.09
CA LEU A 46 4.80 -3.65 7.87
C LEU A 46 4.25 -4.75 8.78
N ALA A 47 3.08 -4.51 9.39
CA ALA A 47 2.42 -5.51 10.22
C ALA A 47 1.94 -6.71 9.40
N GLU A 48 1.22 -6.43 8.31
CA GLU A 48 0.62 -7.48 7.48
C GLU A 48 1.65 -8.37 6.79
N ILE A 49 2.74 -7.80 6.29
CA ILE A 49 3.77 -8.57 5.58
C ILE A 49 4.47 -9.60 6.47
N GLN A 50 4.48 -9.38 7.78
CA GLN A 50 5.13 -10.26 8.74
C GLN A 50 4.26 -11.43 9.19
N VAL A 51 2.95 -11.42 8.92
CA VAL A 51 2.00 -12.40 9.46
C VAL A 51 2.34 -13.82 9.03
N VAL A 52 2.48 -14.06 7.72
CA VAL A 52 2.76 -15.41 7.20
C VAL A 52 4.10 -15.95 7.69
N PRO A 53 5.23 -15.23 7.55
CA PRO A 53 6.50 -15.75 8.07
C PRO A 53 6.50 -15.97 9.59
N ARG A 54 5.83 -15.11 10.38
CA ARG A 54 5.75 -15.30 11.83
C ARG A 54 4.92 -16.53 12.19
N ARG A 55 3.81 -16.80 11.48
CA ARG A 55 3.03 -18.04 11.67
C ARG A 55 3.84 -19.27 11.36
N ALA A 56 4.76 -19.19 10.40
CA ALA A 56 5.66 -20.29 10.06
C ALA A 56 6.86 -20.41 11.01
N GLY A 57 6.98 -19.54 12.01
CA GLY A 57 8.12 -19.50 12.91
C GLY A 57 9.40 -18.94 12.29
N ASP A 58 9.31 -18.30 11.16
CA ASP A 58 10.44 -17.73 10.43
C ASP A 58 10.61 -16.24 10.73
N LEU A 59 11.16 -15.94 11.91
CA LEU A 59 11.38 -14.56 12.35
C LEU A 59 12.39 -13.82 11.45
N GLU A 60 13.41 -14.51 10.98
CA GLU A 60 14.43 -13.93 10.11
C GLU A 60 13.81 -13.40 8.81
N LEU A 61 12.91 -14.19 8.19
CA LEU A 61 12.21 -13.78 6.99
C LEU A 61 11.26 -12.61 7.27
N ALA A 62 10.55 -12.63 8.40
CA ALA A 62 9.66 -11.54 8.80
C ALA A 62 10.43 -10.21 8.91
N VAL A 63 11.59 -10.23 9.56
CA VAL A 63 12.46 -9.05 9.72
C VAL A 63 13.01 -8.59 8.37
N HIS A 64 13.40 -9.54 7.51
CA HIS A 64 13.90 -9.24 6.17
C HIS A 64 12.85 -8.51 5.32
N TYR A 65 11.61 -8.96 5.32
CA TYR A 65 10.52 -8.30 4.60
C TYR A 65 10.27 -6.89 5.13
N ARG A 66 10.16 -6.75 6.45
CA ARG A 66 9.99 -5.44 7.09
C ARG A 66 11.10 -4.47 6.70
N ASP A 67 12.34 -4.88 6.83
CA ASP A 67 13.50 -4.02 6.56
C ASP A 67 13.58 -3.65 5.09
N THR A 68 13.24 -4.57 4.18
CA THR A 68 13.21 -4.30 2.74
C THR A 68 12.19 -3.21 2.41
N ILE A 69 10.98 -3.30 2.95
CA ILE A 69 9.93 -2.29 2.73
C ILE A 69 10.37 -0.93 3.27
N GLN A 70 10.97 -0.90 4.45
CA GLN A 70 11.46 0.35 5.05
C GLN A 70 12.58 1.01 4.23
N ARG A 71 13.39 0.23 3.53
CA ARG A 71 14.47 0.77 2.69
C ARG A 71 13.97 1.35 1.37
N VAL A 72 12.92 0.78 0.78
CA VAL A 72 12.47 1.16 -0.57
C VAL A 72 11.32 2.13 -0.57
N SER A 73 10.67 2.36 0.56
CA SER A 73 9.47 3.19 0.65
C SER A 73 9.52 4.16 1.83
N ARG A 74 8.73 5.21 1.71
CA ARG A 74 8.41 6.06 2.84
C ARG A 74 7.25 5.41 3.59
N VAL A 75 7.49 4.99 4.83
CA VAL A 75 6.47 4.35 5.67
C VAL A 75 5.82 5.41 6.57
N VAL A 76 4.53 5.61 6.41
CA VAL A 76 3.77 6.56 7.21
C VAL A 76 3.02 5.85 8.33
N SER A 77 2.91 6.50 9.47
CA SER A 77 2.24 5.95 10.65
C SER A 77 0.77 6.33 10.68
N PHE A 78 -0.03 5.51 11.35
CA PHE A 78 -1.42 5.83 11.68
C PHE A 78 -1.43 6.84 12.83
N ASP A 79 -1.28 8.11 12.50
CA ASP A 79 -1.22 9.23 13.44
C ASP A 79 -2.60 9.90 13.67
N GLY A 80 -2.62 11.05 14.35
CA GLY A 80 -3.85 11.78 14.61
C GLY A 80 -4.59 12.23 13.36
N ALA A 81 -3.88 12.71 12.36
CA ALA A 81 -4.49 13.11 11.08
C ALA A 81 -5.10 11.90 10.35
N ALA A 82 -4.41 10.78 10.34
CA ALA A 82 -4.93 9.54 9.78
C ALA A 82 -6.13 9.02 10.59
N ALA A 83 -6.11 9.16 11.91
CA ALA A 83 -7.23 8.76 12.77
C ALA A 83 -8.52 9.50 12.43
N ASP A 84 -8.45 10.80 12.19
CA ASP A 84 -9.61 11.59 11.77
C ASP A 84 -10.16 11.13 10.43
N LYS A 85 -9.28 10.89 9.47
CA LYS A 85 -9.68 10.37 8.15
C LYS A 85 -10.26 8.96 8.22
N PHE A 86 -9.70 8.12 9.09
CA PHE A 86 -10.25 6.78 9.37
C PHE A 86 -11.70 6.87 9.85
N ALA A 87 -11.97 7.76 10.81
CA ALA A 87 -13.32 7.95 11.34
C ALA A 87 -14.29 8.40 10.24
N GLU A 88 -13.88 9.32 9.38
CA GLU A 88 -14.66 9.76 8.23
C GLU A 88 -14.97 8.60 7.26
N LEU A 89 -13.98 7.78 6.92
CA LEU A 89 -14.15 6.65 6.02
C LEU A 89 -15.06 5.57 6.59
N ARG A 90 -15.00 5.33 7.89
CA ARG A 90 -15.80 4.30 8.57
C ARG A 90 -17.27 4.67 8.73
N VAL A 91 -17.66 5.88 8.36
CA VAL A 91 -19.08 6.22 8.18
C VAL A 91 -19.71 5.33 7.10
N ASN A 92 -18.94 4.92 6.09
CA ASN A 92 -19.36 3.90 5.14
C ASN A 92 -19.01 2.51 5.69
N PRO A 93 -19.99 1.70 6.16
CA PRO A 93 -19.73 0.41 6.78
C PRO A 93 -19.16 -0.64 5.81
N ALA A 94 -19.22 -0.40 4.50
CA ALA A 94 -18.65 -1.28 3.49
C ALA A 94 -17.12 -1.25 3.46
N ILE A 95 -16.50 -0.18 4.00
CA ILE A 95 -15.05 -0.08 4.07
C ILE A 95 -14.57 -0.82 5.32
N GLN A 96 -13.82 -1.91 5.13
CA GLN A 96 -13.32 -2.72 6.23
C GLN A 96 -12.24 -1.96 7.03
N PRO A 97 -12.06 -2.24 8.34
CA PRO A 97 -11.09 -1.49 9.16
C PRO A 97 -9.65 -1.50 8.62
N ALA A 98 -9.15 -2.64 8.16
CA ALA A 98 -7.79 -2.71 7.62
C ALA A 98 -7.63 -1.84 6.37
N ASP A 99 -8.61 -1.85 5.47
CA ASP A 99 -8.62 -1.00 4.27
C ASP A 99 -8.73 0.48 4.65
N ALA A 100 -9.55 0.79 5.64
CA ALA A 100 -9.70 2.16 6.13
C ALA A 100 -8.39 2.71 6.73
N ILE A 101 -7.60 1.87 7.41
CA ILE A 101 -6.28 2.27 7.92
C ILE A 101 -5.35 2.61 6.76
N GLN A 102 -5.27 1.77 5.74
CA GLN A 102 -4.42 2.02 4.58
C GLN A 102 -4.84 3.28 3.84
N LEU A 103 -6.12 3.41 3.54
CA LEU A 103 -6.66 4.58 2.82
C LEU A 103 -6.50 5.88 3.61
N SER A 104 -6.70 5.85 4.93
CA SER A 104 -6.55 7.03 5.78
C SER A 104 -5.10 7.48 5.90
N CYS A 105 -4.16 6.55 6.02
CA CYS A 105 -2.74 6.86 6.00
C CYS A 105 -2.31 7.45 4.66
N ALA A 106 -2.78 6.89 3.56
CA ALA A 106 -2.50 7.40 2.22
C ALA A 106 -3.05 8.82 2.03
N ALA A 107 -4.30 9.05 2.42
CA ALA A 107 -4.93 10.37 2.31
C ALA A 107 -4.22 11.42 3.17
N ALA A 108 -3.85 11.07 4.41
CA ALA A 108 -3.11 11.98 5.29
C ALA A 108 -1.71 12.29 4.77
N ALA A 109 -1.09 11.38 4.04
CA ALA A 109 0.22 11.58 3.41
C ALA A 109 0.15 12.36 2.09
N GLY A 110 -1.05 12.67 1.60
CA GLY A 110 -1.24 13.42 0.36
C GLY A 110 -0.81 12.66 -0.88
N VAL A 111 -1.08 11.35 -0.92
CA VAL A 111 -0.73 10.54 -2.10
C VAL A 111 -1.65 10.88 -3.28
N THR A 112 -1.09 10.84 -4.47
CA THR A 112 -1.84 11.03 -5.72
C THR A 112 -2.60 9.76 -6.09
N ILE A 113 -1.92 8.62 -6.03
CA ILE A 113 -2.43 7.34 -6.48
C ILE A 113 -2.28 6.30 -5.36
N PHE A 114 -3.36 5.58 -5.09
CA PHE A 114 -3.37 4.41 -4.22
C PHE A 114 -3.53 3.18 -5.11
N ILE A 115 -2.53 2.31 -5.13
CA ILE A 115 -2.55 1.10 -5.95
C ILE A 115 -2.86 -0.11 -5.09
N THR A 116 -3.89 -0.84 -5.48
CA THR A 116 -4.33 -2.08 -4.82
C THR A 116 -4.68 -3.13 -5.87
N ASN A 117 -4.78 -4.39 -5.46
CA ASN A 117 -5.35 -5.45 -6.29
C ASN A 117 -6.81 -5.77 -5.92
N ASP A 118 -7.37 -5.04 -4.96
CA ASP A 118 -8.76 -5.21 -4.54
C ASP A 118 -9.68 -4.29 -5.36
N LEU A 119 -10.39 -4.89 -6.31
CA LEU A 119 -11.30 -4.15 -7.20
C LEU A 119 -12.42 -3.41 -6.46
N ARG A 120 -12.82 -3.87 -5.28
CA ARG A 120 -13.86 -3.20 -4.50
C ARG A 120 -13.42 -1.79 -4.10
N LEU A 121 -12.14 -1.61 -3.77
CA LEU A 121 -11.60 -0.31 -3.36
C LEU A 121 -11.52 0.68 -4.51
N THR A 122 -11.37 0.23 -5.74
CA THR A 122 -11.26 1.10 -6.91
C THR A 122 -12.56 1.85 -7.23
N ARG A 123 -13.68 1.44 -6.64
CA ARG A 123 -14.97 2.11 -6.79
C ARG A 123 -15.17 3.25 -5.81
N LEU A 124 -14.27 3.38 -4.85
CA LEU A 124 -14.37 4.39 -3.80
C LEU A 124 -13.76 5.72 -4.26
N ARG A 125 -14.39 6.81 -3.85
CA ARG A 125 -13.79 8.14 -3.92
C ARG A 125 -13.36 8.52 -2.53
N ILE A 126 -12.05 8.70 -2.37
CA ILE A 126 -11.45 8.99 -1.07
C ILE A 126 -10.95 10.43 -1.08
N PRO A 127 -11.49 11.31 -0.25
CA PRO A 127 -10.97 12.67 -0.12
C PRO A 127 -9.49 12.65 0.24
N GLY A 128 -8.67 13.38 -0.52
CA GLY A 128 -7.22 13.44 -0.33
C GLY A 128 -6.43 12.44 -1.18
N ILE A 129 -7.08 11.57 -1.94
CA ILE A 129 -6.45 10.66 -2.90
C ILE A 129 -7.09 10.91 -4.27
N ASP A 130 -6.28 11.19 -5.30
CA ASP A 130 -6.82 11.48 -6.63
C ASP A 130 -7.35 10.22 -7.31
N PHE A 131 -6.60 9.10 -7.23
CA PHE A 131 -6.98 7.85 -7.88
C PHE A 131 -6.74 6.66 -6.96
N VAL A 132 -7.74 5.79 -6.82
CA VAL A 132 -7.61 4.44 -6.27
C VAL A 132 -7.74 3.49 -7.45
N THR A 133 -6.69 2.74 -7.77
CA THR A 133 -6.65 1.95 -9.00
C THR A 133 -5.85 0.66 -8.84
N THR A 134 -5.93 -0.20 -9.84
CA THR A 134 -5.11 -1.41 -9.97
C THR A 134 -3.90 -1.17 -10.86
N MET A 135 -2.94 -2.10 -10.86
CA MET A 135 -1.71 -1.99 -11.65
C MET A 135 -1.95 -1.89 -13.16
N ASP A 136 -3.02 -2.49 -13.65
CA ASP A 136 -3.36 -2.52 -15.07
C ASP A 136 -4.14 -1.29 -15.56
N ARG A 137 -4.49 -0.38 -14.65
CA ARG A 137 -5.29 0.82 -14.97
C ARG A 137 -4.62 2.12 -14.55
N LEU A 138 -3.30 2.13 -14.57
CA LEU A 138 -2.54 3.33 -14.20
C LEU A 138 -2.67 4.42 -15.26
N PRO A 139 -2.63 5.72 -14.83
CA PRO A 139 -2.72 6.84 -15.78
C PRO A 139 -1.43 7.13 -16.54
N PHE A 140 -0.46 6.24 -16.43
CA PHE A 140 0.83 6.38 -17.12
C PHE A 140 1.37 5.05 -17.66
#